data_4decde95db6383f6dc26c34bd228cf7c
#
_entry.id   4decde95db6383f6dc26c34bd228cf7c
#
_cell.length_a   1.000
_cell.length_b   1.000
_cell.length_c   1.000
_cell.angle_alpha   90.00
_cell.angle_beta   90.00
_cell.angle_gamma   90.00
#
_symmetry.space_group_name_H-M   'P 1'
#
loop_
_entity.id
_entity.type
_entity.pdbx_description
1 polymer ?
#
loop_
_entity_poly.entity_id
_entity_poly.type
_entity_poly.pdbx_seq_one_letter_code
_entity_poly.pdbx_strand_id
1 'polypeptide(L)'
;MERKKPGLLSPAGDWEKLQMAVAYGADAVYLAGTAFGMRSFAGNFTDEELPRAVGYAHDHGVKVHVTVNTMPRSGEVEQLPAHLERLNDAGVDALIVADLGAFTLAGKYAPRCQRHISTQQSVANYASASAWYDLGASRVVLARELSLEEIRTIRAKTPKELEIETFCHGAMCVSYSGRCLLSNYMTGRDANRGQCAQPCRYQYALMEEKRPGEYFPVFEDEKGTYIMNSRDMCMIDHLDDLMDAGVDCLKIEGRAKSGYYAAIVTGAYRHVLDDVAAGRPVDPVWRDEVEHVSHRHYSTGFFYGQPGQYYDNARYIRDWQICAVVTDCDASGLATLSLRNKFAAGDELEVVGPDTRPFTITAPMMTDSDGLPLQEPKTPQMVFTMQLPHPVPPLSFLRHAVDLGGK
;
A
#
# COMPACT_ATOMS: atom_id res chain seq x y z
N MET A 1 5.55 -0.05 -30.31
CA MET A 1 5.03 1.13 -29.58
C MET A 1 6.05 1.43 -28.47
N GLU A 2 6.38 2.67 -28.27
CA GLU A 2 7.20 3.07 -27.13
C GLU A 2 6.45 2.69 -25.83
N ARG A 3 7.06 1.92 -24.95
CA ARG A 3 6.45 1.50 -23.69
C ARG A 3 6.28 2.74 -22.80
N LYS A 4 5.05 3.15 -22.55
CA LYS A 4 4.77 4.24 -21.60
C LYS A 4 5.04 3.74 -20.18
N LYS A 5 5.91 4.41 -19.45
CA LYS A 5 6.14 4.13 -18.02
C LYS A 5 4.89 4.49 -17.23
N PRO A 6 4.26 3.57 -16.50
CA PRO A 6 3.13 3.87 -15.65
C PRO A 6 3.54 4.69 -14.41
N GLY A 7 2.61 5.47 -13.87
CA GLY A 7 2.78 6.10 -12.57
C GLY A 7 2.75 5.10 -11.43
N LEU A 8 3.47 5.40 -10.33
CA LEU A 8 3.47 4.59 -9.11
C LEU A 8 2.65 5.30 -8.02
N LEU A 9 1.53 4.68 -7.62
CA LEU A 9 0.62 5.19 -6.59
C LEU A 9 0.81 4.44 -5.27
N SER A 10 1.32 5.15 -4.26
CA SER A 10 1.70 4.58 -2.97
C SER A 10 0.75 4.94 -1.84
N PRO A 11 0.61 4.08 -0.81
CA PRO A 11 -0.27 4.35 0.32
C PRO A 11 0.34 5.38 1.28
N ALA A 12 -0.48 6.35 1.74
CA ALA A 12 -0.12 7.34 2.75
C ALA A 12 -1.23 7.44 3.81
N GLY A 13 -1.22 6.52 4.79
CA GLY A 13 -2.27 6.46 5.82
C GLY A 13 -2.09 7.51 6.93
N ASP A 14 -0.90 8.08 7.11
CA ASP A 14 -0.56 9.10 8.09
C ASP A 14 0.65 9.90 7.59
N TRP A 15 1.09 10.87 8.40
CA TRP A 15 2.17 11.78 8.06
C TRP A 15 3.50 11.06 7.80
N GLU A 16 3.88 10.09 8.65
CA GLU A 16 5.11 9.31 8.46
C GLU A 16 5.08 8.54 7.12
N LYS A 17 3.96 7.87 6.82
CA LYS A 17 3.80 7.12 5.56
C LYS A 17 3.81 8.03 4.34
N LEU A 18 3.25 9.24 4.46
CA LEU A 18 3.31 10.24 3.39
C LEU A 18 4.76 10.62 3.08
N GLN A 19 5.53 10.97 4.10
CA GLN A 19 6.94 11.32 3.93
C GLN A 19 7.75 10.16 3.34
N MET A 20 7.52 8.95 3.82
CA MET A 20 8.19 7.74 3.31
C MET A 20 7.83 7.47 1.84
N ALA A 21 6.55 7.48 1.47
CA ALA A 21 6.14 7.24 0.10
C ALA A 21 6.72 8.28 -0.87
N VAL A 22 6.72 9.55 -0.48
CA VAL A 22 7.31 10.65 -1.26
C VAL A 22 8.82 10.47 -1.43
N ALA A 23 9.54 10.25 -0.33
CA ALA A 23 11.00 10.12 -0.36
C ALA A 23 11.48 8.90 -1.15
N TYR A 24 10.70 7.81 -1.14
CA TYR A 24 11.03 6.57 -1.85
C TYR A 24 10.49 6.50 -3.29
N GLY A 25 10.03 7.61 -3.85
CA GLY A 25 9.81 7.77 -5.29
C GLY A 25 8.41 7.46 -5.80
N ALA A 26 7.37 7.67 -4.99
CA ALA A 26 6.00 7.66 -5.48
C ALA A 26 5.75 8.82 -6.47
N ASP A 27 5.04 8.57 -7.58
CA ASP A 27 4.54 9.63 -8.47
C ASP A 27 3.25 10.25 -7.93
N ALA A 28 2.50 9.46 -7.15
CA ALA A 28 1.31 9.90 -6.45
C ALA A 28 1.13 9.12 -5.14
N VAL A 29 0.45 9.73 -4.19
CA VAL A 29 0.04 9.06 -2.94
C VAL A 29 -1.47 9.03 -2.83
N TYR A 30 -2.02 7.98 -2.20
CA TYR A 30 -3.43 7.96 -1.85
C TYR A 30 -3.63 7.90 -0.34
N LEU A 31 -4.49 8.76 0.13
CA LEU A 31 -4.79 8.95 1.54
C LEU A 31 -6.31 9.09 1.77
N ALA A 32 -6.71 9.26 3.01
CA ALA A 32 -8.11 9.53 3.36
C ALA A 32 -8.19 10.64 4.40
N GLY A 33 -9.28 11.39 4.33
CA GLY A 33 -9.74 12.18 5.44
C GLY A 33 -10.43 11.33 6.51
N THR A 34 -10.88 11.96 7.58
CA THR A 34 -11.62 11.31 8.68
C THR A 34 -13.03 10.84 8.28
N ALA A 35 -13.57 11.32 7.15
CA ALA A 35 -14.88 10.97 6.63
C ALA A 35 -14.80 10.33 5.23
N PHE A 36 -15.78 9.51 4.90
CA PHE A 36 -16.02 8.88 3.58
C PHE A 36 -14.88 8.01 3.02
N GLY A 37 -13.79 7.80 3.77
CA GLY A 37 -12.69 6.93 3.38
C GLY A 37 -12.83 5.52 3.94
N MET A 38 -12.47 4.50 3.15
CA MET A 38 -12.28 3.13 3.66
C MET A 38 -11.05 3.08 4.57
N ARG A 39 -10.99 2.10 5.49
CA ARG A 39 -9.91 1.95 6.48
C ARG A 39 -9.97 2.99 7.61
N SER A 40 -11.14 3.16 8.23
CA SER A 40 -11.34 4.07 9.38
C SER A 40 -10.40 3.80 10.58
N PHE A 41 -9.82 2.59 10.67
CA PHE A 41 -8.83 2.22 11.70
C PHE A 41 -7.36 2.42 11.26
N ALA A 42 -7.10 2.75 9.99
CA ALA A 42 -5.78 3.25 9.58
C ALA A 42 -5.66 4.72 9.99
N GLY A 43 -4.45 5.25 10.09
CA GLY A 43 -4.26 6.69 10.19
C GLY A 43 -5.03 7.40 9.05
N ASN A 44 -5.62 8.54 9.35
CA ASN A 44 -6.31 9.39 8.38
C ASN A 44 -5.95 10.83 8.71
N PHE A 45 -5.98 11.70 7.72
CA PHE A 45 -5.70 13.12 7.90
C PHE A 45 -6.94 13.88 8.34
N THR A 46 -6.80 14.74 9.33
CA THR A 46 -7.86 15.69 9.70
C THR A 46 -8.05 16.73 8.61
N ASP A 47 -9.15 17.47 8.68
CA ASP A 47 -9.44 18.56 7.74
C ASP A 47 -8.36 19.69 7.82
N GLU A 48 -7.71 19.85 8.98
CA GLU A 48 -6.62 20.80 9.20
C GLU A 48 -5.27 20.28 8.68
N GLU A 49 -5.02 18.97 8.79
CA GLU A 49 -3.78 18.34 8.32
C GLU A 49 -3.74 18.18 6.81
N LEU A 50 -4.90 17.98 6.17
CA LEU A 50 -4.99 17.66 4.76
C LEU A 50 -4.34 18.71 3.84
N PRO A 51 -4.59 20.04 3.98
CA PRO A 51 -3.93 21.04 3.15
C PRO A 51 -2.40 21.02 3.30
N ARG A 52 -1.90 20.75 4.51
CA ARG A 52 -0.46 20.61 4.76
C ARG A 52 0.10 19.37 4.08
N ALA A 53 -0.64 18.24 4.12
CA ALA A 53 -0.22 17.00 3.46
C ALA A 53 -0.16 17.16 1.93
N VAL A 54 -1.16 17.86 1.35
CA VAL A 54 -1.18 18.18 -0.09
C VAL A 54 -0.02 19.09 -0.44
N GLY A 55 0.20 20.18 0.30
CA GLY A 55 1.33 21.10 0.08
C GLY A 55 2.67 20.38 0.11
N TYR A 56 2.91 19.55 1.14
CA TYR A 56 4.14 18.77 1.27
C TYR A 56 4.37 17.85 0.05
N ALA A 57 3.36 17.12 -0.39
CA ALA A 57 3.47 16.25 -1.56
C ALA A 57 3.77 17.07 -2.85
N HIS A 58 3.05 18.15 -3.06
CA HIS A 58 3.22 19.04 -4.22
C HIS A 58 4.60 19.70 -4.26
N ASP A 59 5.15 20.12 -3.12
CA ASP A 59 6.51 20.67 -3.01
C ASP A 59 7.59 19.67 -3.49
N HIS A 60 7.26 18.37 -3.46
CA HIS A 60 8.11 17.29 -3.96
C HIS A 60 7.66 16.73 -5.33
N GLY A 61 6.72 17.38 -6.01
CA GLY A 61 6.23 16.96 -7.32
C GLY A 61 5.32 15.74 -7.31
N VAL A 62 4.80 15.33 -6.15
CA VAL A 62 3.97 14.14 -5.95
C VAL A 62 2.49 14.52 -5.87
N LYS A 63 1.63 13.84 -6.63
CA LYS A 63 0.17 14.08 -6.63
C LYS A 63 -0.51 13.43 -5.42
N VAL A 64 -1.64 14.01 -5.00
CA VAL A 64 -2.43 13.51 -3.87
C VAL A 64 -3.81 13.08 -4.33
N HIS A 65 -4.13 11.80 -4.13
CA HIS A 65 -5.44 11.24 -4.39
C HIS A 65 -6.16 10.93 -3.06
N VAL A 66 -7.35 11.48 -2.87
CA VAL A 66 -8.12 11.26 -1.64
C VAL A 66 -9.25 10.26 -1.87
N THR A 67 -9.36 9.28 -0.96
CA THR A 67 -10.43 8.28 -1.06
C THR A 67 -11.75 8.83 -0.50
N VAL A 68 -12.79 8.83 -1.33
CA VAL A 68 -14.20 9.06 -0.99
C VAL A 68 -14.99 7.81 -1.41
N ASN A 69 -14.57 6.66 -0.87
CA ASN A 69 -14.90 5.36 -1.42
C ASN A 69 -15.68 4.44 -0.47
N THR A 70 -16.29 5.00 0.58
CA THR A 70 -17.35 4.31 1.32
C THR A 70 -18.65 4.31 0.50
N MET A 71 -19.61 3.48 0.90
CA MET A 71 -20.99 3.53 0.39
C MET A 71 -21.82 4.39 1.34
N PRO A 72 -22.06 5.70 1.06
CA PRO A 72 -22.78 6.58 1.97
C PRO A 72 -24.25 6.19 2.00
N ARG A 73 -24.84 6.23 3.18
CA ARG A 73 -26.29 6.11 3.36
C ARG A 73 -26.94 7.49 3.20
N SER A 74 -28.28 7.53 2.95
CA SER A 74 -28.99 8.77 2.65
C SER A 74 -28.73 9.90 3.67
N GLY A 75 -28.67 9.61 4.97
CA GLY A 75 -28.36 10.61 5.98
C GLY A 75 -26.91 11.14 5.97
N GLU A 76 -25.99 10.45 5.28
CA GLU A 76 -24.58 10.87 5.14
C GLU A 76 -24.37 11.67 3.85
N VAL A 77 -25.22 11.46 2.84
CA VAL A 77 -25.11 12.14 1.53
C VAL A 77 -25.18 13.66 1.67
N GLU A 78 -25.97 14.16 2.64
CA GLU A 78 -26.11 15.60 2.91
C GLU A 78 -24.79 16.26 3.37
N GLN A 79 -23.85 15.49 3.90
CA GLN A 79 -22.54 15.97 4.34
C GLN A 79 -21.50 15.97 3.22
N LEU A 80 -21.74 15.23 2.11
CA LEU A 80 -20.80 15.12 1.00
C LEU A 80 -20.46 16.45 0.35
N PRO A 81 -21.41 17.38 0.04
CA PRO A 81 -21.08 18.64 -0.59
C PRO A 81 -19.97 19.42 0.13
N ALA A 82 -20.16 19.66 1.43
CA ALA A 82 -19.20 20.41 2.23
C ALA A 82 -17.83 19.67 2.35
N HIS A 83 -17.85 18.34 2.42
CA HIS A 83 -16.61 17.56 2.41
C HIS A 83 -15.88 17.68 1.08
N LEU A 84 -16.56 17.57 -0.05
CA LEU A 84 -16.00 17.68 -1.39
C LEU A 84 -15.44 19.09 -1.67
N GLU A 85 -16.13 20.14 -1.23
CA GLU A 85 -15.63 21.52 -1.32
C GLU A 85 -14.31 21.69 -0.56
N ARG A 86 -14.20 21.15 0.67
CA ARG A 86 -12.92 21.18 1.42
C ARG A 86 -11.78 20.46 0.69
N LEU A 87 -12.04 19.29 0.09
CA LEU A 87 -11.04 18.58 -0.70
C LEU A 87 -10.60 19.38 -1.94
N ASN A 88 -11.56 20.00 -2.63
CA ASN A 88 -11.30 20.86 -3.76
C ASN A 88 -10.45 22.08 -3.36
N ASP A 89 -10.75 22.69 -2.20
CA ASP A 89 -10.02 23.88 -1.73
C ASP A 89 -8.63 23.54 -1.17
N ALA A 90 -8.47 22.35 -0.61
CA ALA A 90 -7.17 21.81 -0.21
C ALA A 90 -6.22 21.53 -1.40
N GLY A 91 -6.71 21.58 -2.65
CA GLY A 91 -5.90 21.35 -3.84
C GLY A 91 -5.63 19.89 -4.14
N VAL A 92 -6.52 18.99 -3.71
CA VAL A 92 -6.42 17.54 -4.01
C VAL A 92 -6.48 17.30 -5.51
N ASP A 93 -5.57 16.47 -6.06
CA ASP A 93 -5.50 16.20 -7.50
C ASP A 93 -6.62 15.29 -7.98
N ALA A 94 -6.97 14.27 -7.20
CA ALA A 94 -8.00 13.31 -7.58
C ALA A 94 -8.80 12.76 -6.40
N LEU A 95 -10.05 12.41 -6.66
CA LEU A 95 -10.95 11.73 -5.74
C LEU A 95 -11.15 10.29 -6.20
N ILE A 96 -10.88 9.31 -5.33
CA ILE A 96 -11.13 7.88 -5.60
C ILE A 96 -12.52 7.54 -5.05
N VAL A 97 -13.49 7.35 -5.93
CA VAL A 97 -14.92 7.29 -5.57
C VAL A 97 -15.50 5.91 -5.90
N ALA A 98 -16.37 5.40 -5.02
CA ALA A 98 -17.02 4.08 -5.18
C ALA A 98 -18.55 4.15 -5.32
N ASP A 99 -19.16 5.29 -5.13
CA ASP A 99 -20.61 5.48 -5.20
C ASP A 99 -20.98 6.44 -6.33
N LEU A 100 -22.00 6.11 -7.13
CA LEU A 100 -22.42 6.92 -8.28
C LEU A 100 -22.94 8.30 -7.84
N GLY A 101 -23.67 8.37 -6.71
CA GLY A 101 -24.14 9.63 -6.15
C GLY A 101 -22.99 10.52 -5.71
N ALA A 102 -22.02 9.95 -4.96
CA ALA A 102 -20.81 10.66 -4.56
C ALA A 102 -19.98 11.11 -5.78
N PHE A 103 -19.89 10.29 -6.83
CA PHE A 103 -19.21 10.63 -8.08
C PHE A 103 -19.87 11.84 -8.79
N THR A 104 -21.20 11.86 -8.83
CA THR A 104 -21.96 12.97 -9.43
C THR A 104 -21.79 14.26 -8.63
N LEU A 105 -21.89 14.16 -7.30
CA LEU A 105 -21.67 15.30 -6.42
C LEU A 105 -20.23 15.82 -6.48
N ALA A 106 -19.24 14.93 -6.62
CA ALA A 106 -17.83 15.32 -6.79
C ALA A 106 -17.63 16.21 -8.03
N GLY A 107 -18.30 15.88 -9.15
CA GLY A 107 -18.25 16.73 -10.36
C GLY A 107 -18.82 18.13 -10.14
N LYS A 108 -19.75 18.30 -9.19
CA LYS A 108 -20.38 19.59 -8.88
C LYS A 108 -19.61 20.40 -7.83
N TYR A 109 -19.16 19.72 -6.75
CA TYR A 109 -18.61 20.39 -5.57
C TYR A 109 -17.07 20.32 -5.47
N ALA A 110 -16.43 19.49 -6.29
CA ALA A 110 -14.97 19.42 -6.41
C ALA A 110 -14.52 19.42 -7.88
N PRO A 111 -14.88 20.45 -8.67
CA PRO A 111 -14.66 20.46 -10.11
C PRO A 111 -13.16 20.52 -10.52
N ARG A 112 -12.26 20.90 -9.62
CA ARG A 112 -10.81 20.90 -9.87
C ARG A 112 -10.18 19.53 -9.68
N CYS A 113 -10.83 18.63 -8.95
CA CYS A 113 -10.33 17.29 -8.68
C CYS A 113 -10.71 16.34 -9.82
N GLN A 114 -9.75 15.54 -10.29
CA GLN A 114 -10.04 14.41 -11.15
C GLN A 114 -10.92 13.37 -10.42
N ARG A 115 -11.74 12.64 -11.16
CA ARG A 115 -12.60 11.60 -10.59
C ARG A 115 -12.12 10.22 -11.03
N HIS A 116 -11.59 9.45 -10.10
CA HIS A 116 -11.11 8.10 -10.31
C HIS A 116 -12.11 7.08 -9.74
N ILE A 117 -12.44 6.07 -10.51
CA ILE A 117 -13.37 5.02 -10.07
C ILE A 117 -12.62 4.00 -9.23
N SER A 118 -13.07 3.80 -7.99
CA SER A 118 -12.49 2.83 -7.07
C SER A 118 -12.67 1.39 -7.56
N THR A 119 -11.71 0.52 -7.24
CA THR A 119 -11.82 -0.94 -7.45
C THR A 119 -13.07 -1.55 -6.81
N GLN A 120 -13.69 -0.89 -5.82
CA GLN A 120 -14.93 -1.32 -5.19
C GLN A 120 -16.14 -1.28 -6.14
N GLN A 121 -16.05 -0.58 -7.27
CA GLN A 121 -17.02 -0.64 -8.34
C GLN A 121 -16.89 -1.90 -9.20
N SER A 122 -15.84 -2.71 -8.95
CA SER A 122 -15.62 -3.98 -9.62
C SER A 122 -15.65 -3.83 -11.16
N VAL A 123 -14.94 -2.82 -11.69
CA VAL A 123 -14.82 -2.61 -13.13
C VAL A 123 -14.02 -3.77 -13.71
N ALA A 124 -14.72 -4.68 -14.41
CA ALA A 124 -14.15 -5.92 -14.90
C ALA A 124 -14.29 -6.08 -16.44
N ASN A 125 -14.75 -5.07 -17.16
CA ASN A 125 -14.89 -5.10 -18.61
C ASN A 125 -14.85 -3.70 -19.21
N TYR A 126 -14.58 -3.64 -20.52
CA TYR A 126 -14.46 -2.39 -21.26
C TYR A 126 -15.75 -1.58 -21.34
N ALA A 127 -16.92 -2.23 -21.34
CA ALA A 127 -18.21 -1.52 -21.42
C ALA A 127 -18.47 -0.72 -20.13
N SER A 128 -18.20 -1.32 -18.96
CA SER A 128 -18.27 -0.61 -17.68
C SER A 128 -17.23 0.52 -17.59
N ALA A 129 -16.01 0.27 -18.07
CA ALA A 129 -14.94 1.29 -18.08
C ALA A 129 -15.32 2.48 -18.97
N SER A 130 -15.84 2.22 -20.18
CA SER A 130 -16.31 3.27 -21.10
C SER A 130 -17.49 4.06 -20.55
N ALA A 131 -18.46 3.38 -19.92
CA ALA A 131 -19.60 4.06 -19.30
C ALA A 131 -19.16 5.03 -18.19
N TRP A 132 -18.17 4.66 -17.37
CA TRP A 132 -17.61 5.57 -16.38
C TRP A 132 -16.88 6.75 -17.02
N TYR A 133 -16.16 6.51 -18.12
CA TYR A 133 -15.53 7.59 -18.89
C TYR A 133 -16.56 8.57 -19.43
N ASP A 134 -17.65 8.07 -20.03
CA ASP A 134 -18.75 8.90 -20.56
C ASP A 134 -19.42 9.75 -19.47
N LEU A 135 -19.44 9.24 -18.23
CA LEU A 135 -19.89 10.00 -17.05
C LEU A 135 -18.84 11.01 -16.55
N GLY A 136 -17.63 11.02 -17.12
CA GLY A 136 -16.55 11.97 -16.82
C GLY A 136 -15.51 11.45 -15.81
N ALA A 137 -15.35 10.14 -15.67
CA ALA A 137 -14.19 9.59 -14.97
C ALA A 137 -12.93 9.75 -15.82
N SER A 138 -11.83 10.19 -15.21
CA SER A 138 -10.52 10.27 -15.85
C SER A 138 -9.70 8.99 -15.71
N ARG A 139 -10.01 8.15 -14.69
CA ARG A 139 -9.31 6.89 -14.40
C ARG A 139 -10.27 5.85 -13.83
N VAL A 140 -10.02 4.59 -14.15
CA VAL A 140 -10.68 3.44 -13.53
C VAL A 140 -9.65 2.55 -12.86
N VAL A 141 -9.89 2.21 -11.57
CA VAL A 141 -9.13 1.18 -10.87
C VAL A 141 -9.84 -0.14 -11.13
N LEU A 142 -9.22 -1.01 -11.90
CA LEU A 142 -9.81 -2.28 -12.30
C LEU A 142 -10.04 -3.22 -11.10
N ALA A 143 -10.95 -4.16 -11.27
CA ALA A 143 -11.08 -5.30 -10.37
C ALA A 143 -9.78 -6.11 -10.35
N ARG A 144 -9.43 -6.68 -9.18
CA ARG A 144 -8.18 -7.42 -8.97
C ARG A 144 -8.24 -8.86 -9.44
N GLU A 145 -9.40 -9.29 -9.86
CA GLU A 145 -9.74 -10.64 -10.33
C GLU A 145 -9.55 -10.81 -11.85
N LEU A 146 -8.95 -9.81 -12.51
CA LEU A 146 -8.72 -9.83 -13.97
C LEU A 146 -7.37 -10.41 -14.33
N SER A 147 -7.36 -11.17 -15.42
CA SER A 147 -6.15 -11.62 -16.12
C SER A 147 -5.51 -10.48 -16.95
N LEU A 148 -4.23 -10.61 -17.29
CA LEU A 148 -3.54 -9.69 -18.21
C LEU A 148 -4.23 -9.57 -19.57
N GLU A 149 -4.78 -10.66 -20.08
CA GLU A 149 -5.51 -10.67 -21.38
C GLU A 149 -6.78 -9.83 -21.30
N GLU A 150 -7.55 -9.95 -20.21
CA GLU A 150 -8.73 -9.12 -19.99
C GLU A 150 -8.36 -7.64 -19.87
N ILE A 151 -7.27 -7.30 -19.19
CA ILE A 151 -6.78 -5.91 -19.10
C ILE A 151 -6.38 -5.38 -20.46
N ARG A 152 -5.63 -6.15 -21.27
CA ARG A 152 -5.32 -5.78 -22.68
C ARG A 152 -6.59 -5.53 -23.50
N THR A 153 -7.60 -6.38 -23.30
CA THR A 153 -8.90 -6.23 -23.98
C THR A 153 -9.62 -4.96 -23.55
N ILE A 154 -9.62 -4.64 -22.25
CA ILE A 154 -10.19 -3.39 -21.73
C ILE A 154 -9.44 -2.21 -22.35
N ARG A 155 -8.09 -2.19 -22.29
CA ARG A 155 -7.28 -1.10 -22.85
C ARG A 155 -7.53 -0.90 -24.35
N ALA A 156 -7.61 -1.97 -25.09
CA ALA A 156 -7.82 -1.91 -26.56
C ALA A 156 -9.19 -1.35 -26.98
N LYS A 157 -10.21 -1.48 -26.10
CA LYS A 157 -11.60 -1.10 -26.39
C LYS A 157 -12.10 0.12 -25.62
N THR A 158 -11.23 0.80 -24.87
CA THR A 158 -11.54 2.03 -24.14
C THR A 158 -10.85 3.23 -24.76
N PRO A 159 -11.37 4.47 -24.56
CA PRO A 159 -10.69 5.69 -25.00
C PRO A 159 -9.27 5.77 -24.43
N LYS A 160 -8.33 6.31 -25.19
CA LYS A 160 -6.93 6.45 -24.78
C LYS A 160 -6.75 7.44 -23.61
N GLU A 161 -7.65 8.39 -23.51
CA GLU A 161 -7.72 9.41 -22.48
C GLU A 161 -8.19 8.85 -21.12
N LEU A 162 -8.88 7.70 -21.12
CA LEU A 162 -9.21 7.01 -19.89
C LEU A 162 -7.99 6.27 -19.37
N GLU A 163 -7.48 6.67 -18.21
CA GLU A 163 -6.39 5.98 -17.56
C GLU A 163 -6.85 4.68 -16.89
N ILE A 164 -6.03 3.65 -17.00
CA ILE A 164 -6.24 2.33 -16.37
C ILE A 164 -5.25 2.17 -15.23
N GLU A 165 -5.78 1.95 -14.02
CA GLU A 165 -5.00 1.66 -12.80
C GLU A 165 -5.25 0.22 -12.36
N THR A 166 -4.18 -0.49 -11.99
CA THR A 166 -4.26 -1.84 -11.41
C THR A 166 -3.48 -1.89 -10.09
N PHE A 167 -3.90 -2.75 -9.16
CA PHE A 167 -3.04 -3.11 -8.05
C PHE A 167 -1.88 -3.96 -8.56
N CYS A 168 -0.69 -3.73 -8.01
CA CYS A 168 0.52 -4.51 -8.32
C CYS A 168 1.13 -5.16 -7.08
N HIS A 169 0.78 -4.72 -5.87
CA HIS A 169 1.34 -5.25 -4.62
C HIS A 169 0.38 -5.14 -3.45
N GLY A 170 0.50 -6.08 -2.51
CA GLY A 170 -0.13 -6.05 -1.19
C GLY A 170 -1.30 -7.00 -1.01
N ALA A 171 -2.04 -6.79 0.07
CA ALA A 171 -3.04 -7.72 0.55
C ALA A 171 -4.24 -7.89 -0.39
N MET A 172 -4.58 -9.14 -0.72
CA MET A 172 -5.76 -9.50 -1.50
C MET A 172 -6.98 -9.75 -0.60
N CYS A 173 -8.17 -9.48 -1.14
CA CYS A 173 -9.45 -9.89 -0.52
C CYS A 173 -9.85 -11.28 -1.01
N VAL A 174 -10.60 -12.02 -0.18
CA VAL A 174 -11.20 -13.32 -0.55
C VAL A 174 -12.37 -13.17 -1.53
N SER A 175 -12.94 -11.98 -1.64
CA SER A 175 -14.02 -11.66 -2.58
C SER A 175 -13.74 -10.35 -3.30
N TYR A 176 -14.54 -10.05 -4.32
CA TYR A 176 -14.50 -8.74 -4.98
C TYR A 176 -14.50 -7.61 -3.95
N SER A 177 -13.64 -6.61 -4.16
CA SER A 177 -13.50 -5.48 -3.25
C SER A 177 -14.83 -4.76 -3.06
N GLY A 178 -15.22 -4.50 -1.79
CA GLY A 178 -16.49 -3.84 -1.45
C GLY A 178 -17.74 -4.73 -1.55
N ARG A 179 -17.63 -6.03 -1.79
CA ARG A 179 -18.79 -6.95 -1.93
C ARG A 179 -18.93 -7.96 -0.79
N CYS A 180 -17.96 -8.03 0.11
CA CYS A 180 -17.94 -9.00 1.21
C CYS A 180 -18.77 -8.53 2.40
N LEU A 181 -19.66 -9.39 2.91
CA LEU A 181 -20.43 -9.18 4.13
C LEU A 181 -19.93 -10.00 5.32
N LEU A 182 -18.89 -10.82 5.14
CA LEU A 182 -18.42 -11.76 6.16
C LEU A 182 -18.09 -11.07 7.50
N SER A 183 -17.41 -9.91 7.44
CA SER A 183 -17.08 -9.13 8.63
C SER A 183 -18.32 -8.65 9.37
N ASN A 184 -19.34 -8.20 8.64
CA ASN A 184 -20.59 -7.74 9.24
C ASN A 184 -21.31 -8.90 9.94
N TYR A 185 -21.48 -10.04 9.27
CA TYR A 185 -22.16 -11.21 9.86
C TYR A 185 -21.42 -11.77 11.08
N MET A 186 -20.09 -11.83 11.06
CA MET A 186 -19.32 -12.47 12.12
C MET A 186 -18.99 -11.55 13.30
N THR A 187 -18.91 -10.23 13.07
CA THR A 187 -18.40 -9.31 14.10
C THR A 187 -19.23 -8.04 14.26
N GLY A 188 -20.29 -7.86 13.48
CA GLY A 188 -21.09 -6.62 13.45
C GLY A 188 -20.35 -5.43 12.79
N ARG A 189 -19.11 -5.63 12.31
CA ARG A 189 -18.27 -4.58 11.72
C ARG A 189 -18.43 -4.56 10.21
N ASP A 190 -18.85 -3.42 9.67
CA ASP A 190 -19.17 -3.28 8.26
C ASP A 190 -17.90 -3.06 7.41
N ALA A 191 -17.52 -4.08 6.65
CA ALA A 191 -16.35 -4.03 5.78
C ALA A 191 -16.50 -2.98 4.67
N ASN A 192 -17.71 -2.77 4.17
CA ASN A 192 -17.99 -1.82 3.09
C ASN A 192 -17.98 -0.35 3.56
N ARG A 193 -17.84 -0.15 4.87
CA ARG A 193 -17.70 1.14 5.52
C ARG A 193 -16.34 1.34 6.20
N GLY A 194 -15.36 0.55 5.81
CA GLY A 194 -13.98 0.67 6.30
C GLY A 194 -13.66 -0.07 7.59
N GLN A 195 -14.61 -0.84 8.15
CA GLN A 195 -14.46 -1.47 9.46
C GLN A 195 -14.18 -2.99 9.37
N CYS A 196 -13.61 -3.47 8.27
CA CYS A 196 -13.36 -4.88 8.07
C CYS A 196 -12.47 -5.47 9.18
N ALA A 197 -13.01 -6.47 9.91
CA ALA A 197 -12.29 -7.24 10.93
C ALA A 197 -11.38 -8.33 10.31
N GLN A 198 -11.43 -8.52 9.00
CA GLN A 198 -10.68 -9.55 8.27
C GLN A 198 -10.96 -11.00 8.73
N PRO A 199 -12.21 -11.40 8.99
CA PRO A 199 -12.50 -12.73 9.50
C PRO A 199 -12.10 -13.84 8.53
N CYS A 200 -12.04 -13.58 7.22
CA CYS A 200 -11.52 -14.52 6.24
C CYS A 200 -10.06 -14.96 6.47
N ARG A 201 -9.37 -14.33 7.41
CA ARG A 201 -7.97 -14.64 7.78
C ARG A 201 -7.84 -15.33 9.13
N TYR A 202 -8.96 -15.62 9.79
CA TYR A 202 -8.96 -16.39 11.05
C TYR A 202 -8.92 -17.88 10.74
N GLN A 203 -8.39 -18.66 11.67
CA GLN A 203 -8.50 -20.10 11.61
C GLN A 203 -9.88 -20.51 12.07
N TYR A 204 -10.52 -21.40 11.33
CA TYR A 204 -11.82 -21.96 11.64
C TYR A 204 -11.79 -23.47 11.60
N ALA A 205 -12.71 -24.06 12.37
CA ALA A 205 -13.08 -25.45 12.24
C ALA A 205 -14.62 -25.55 12.25
N LEU A 206 -15.18 -26.42 11.45
CA LEU A 206 -16.59 -26.75 11.52
C LEU A 206 -16.82 -27.72 12.66
N MET A 207 -17.87 -27.51 13.43
CA MET A 207 -18.38 -28.43 14.44
C MET A 207 -19.83 -28.76 14.07
N GLU A 208 -20.14 -30.06 14.03
CA GLU A 208 -21.52 -30.50 13.84
C GLU A 208 -22.24 -30.44 15.19
N GLU A 209 -23.41 -29.81 15.25
CA GLU A 209 -24.19 -29.64 16.48
C GLU A 209 -24.48 -30.98 17.19
N LYS A 210 -24.67 -32.07 16.42
CA LYS A 210 -24.92 -33.43 16.93
C LYS A 210 -23.66 -34.18 17.39
N ARG A 211 -22.47 -33.61 17.12
CA ARG A 211 -21.16 -34.17 17.52
C ARG A 211 -20.31 -33.09 18.20
N PRO A 212 -20.73 -32.62 19.39
CA PRO A 212 -20.01 -31.58 20.09
C PRO A 212 -18.61 -32.06 20.51
N GLY A 213 -17.58 -31.21 20.26
CA GLY A 213 -16.19 -31.52 20.59
C GLY A 213 -15.38 -32.16 19.45
N GLU A 214 -16.02 -32.52 18.34
CA GLU A 214 -15.33 -32.93 17.12
C GLU A 214 -15.18 -31.73 16.19
N TYR A 215 -13.94 -31.38 15.85
CA TYR A 215 -13.62 -30.21 15.01
C TYR A 215 -13.10 -30.67 13.65
N PHE A 216 -13.81 -30.29 12.61
CA PHE A 216 -13.41 -30.58 11.23
C PHE A 216 -12.69 -29.35 10.68
N PRO A 217 -11.38 -29.46 10.36
CA PRO A 217 -10.66 -28.34 9.76
C PRO A 217 -11.28 -27.96 8.42
N VAL A 218 -11.28 -26.68 8.11
CA VAL A 218 -11.87 -26.13 6.90
C VAL A 218 -10.77 -25.94 5.86
N PHE A 219 -10.90 -26.60 4.70
CA PHE A 219 -9.95 -26.55 3.58
C PHE A 219 -10.67 -26.19 2.29
N GLU A 220 -9.94 -25.84 1.25
CA GLU A 220 -10.47 -25.78 -0.12
C GLU A 220 -9.98 -26.96 -0.94
N ASP A 221 -10.89 -27.49 -1.74
CA ASP A 221 -10.59 -28.40 -2.82
C ASP A 221 -11.31 -27.97 -4.11
N GLU A 222 -11.16 -28.72 -5.18
CA GLU A 222 -11.76 -28.42 -6.48
C GLU A 222 -13.32 -28.37 -6.47
N LYS A 223 -13.96 -28.63 -5.33
CA LYS A 223 -15.41 -28.79 -5.19
C LYS A 223 -16.11 -27.74 -4.34
N GLY A 224 -15.37 -26.89 -3.59
CA GLY A 224 -16.01 -25.89 -2.73
C GLY A 224 -15.09 -24.91 -2.04
N THR A 225 -15.67 -23.75 -1.71
CA THR A 225 -14.97 -22.63 -1.06
C THR A 225 -15.09 -22.72 0.44
N TYR A 226 -13.99 -22.72 1.10
CA TYR A 226 -13.81 -22.67 2.53
C TYR A 226 -13.30 -21.27 2.93
N ILE A 227 -13.46 -20.85 4.19
CA ILE A 227 -13.00 -19.53 4.65
C ILE A 227 -11.47 -19.57 4.70
N MET A 228 -10.79 -18.70 3.88
CA MET A 228 -9.42 -18.94 3.54
C MET A 228 -8.52 -17.74 3.53
N ASN A 229 -7.23 -18.00 3.67
CA ASN A 229 -6.17 -17.04 3.74
C ASN A 229 -5.61 -16.72 2.35
N SER A 230 -6.08 -15.64 1.74
CA SER A 230 -5.55 -15.17 0.46
C SER A 230 -4.08 -14.81 0.58
N ARG A 231 -3.27 -15.21 -0.42
CA ARG A 231 -1.89 -14.75 -0.58
C ARG A 231 -1.85 -13.26 -0.83
N ASP A 232 -0.75 -12.61 -0.49
CA ASP A 232 -0.51 -11.23 -0.88
C ASP A 232 -0.09 -11.18 -2.37
N MET A 233 -0.45 -10.11 -3.07
CA MET A 233 -0.06 -9.89 -4.46
C MET A 233 1.34 -9.30 -4.52
N CYS A 234 2.17 -9.77 -5.45
CA CYS A 234 3.44 -9.18 -5.82
C CYS A 234 3.69 -9.35 -7.31
N MET A 235 3.78 -8.23 -8.03
CA MET A 235 4.01 -8.19 -9.47
C MET A 235 5.37 -7.58 -9.84
N ILE A 236 6.30 -7.51 -8.89
CA ILE A 236 7.57 -6.82 -9.08
C ILE A 236 8.41 -7.42 -10.22
N ASP A 237 8.30 -8.74 -10.43
CA ASP A 237 8.99 -9.46 -11.51
C ASP A 237 8.30 -9.36 -12.88
N HIS A 238 7.11 -8.73 -12.94
CA HIS A 238 6.22 -8.73 -14.08
C HIS A 238 5.73 -7.34 -14.46
N LEU A 239 6.53 -6.29 -14.19
CA LEU A 239 6.14 -4.91 -14.49
C LEU A 239 6.09 -4.64 -15.99
N ASP A 240 6.92 -5.33 -16.77
CA ASP A 240 6.89 -5.29 -18.23
C ASP A 240 5.56 -5.79 -18.80
N ASP A 241 5.00 -6.89 -18.26
CA ASP A 241 3.70 -7.41 -18.67
C ASP A 241 2.55 -6.44 -18.39
N LEU A 242 2.60 -5.71 -17.25
CA LEU A 242 1.62 -4.68 -16.91
C LEU A 242 1.76 -3.46 -17.84
N MET A 243 2.99 -3.07 -18.18
CA MET A 243 3.24 -2.01 -19.17
C MET A 243 2.74 -2.41 -20.55
N ASP A 244 3.01 -3.64 -20.99
CA ASP A 244 2.57 -4.18 -22.28
C ASP A 244 1.04 -4.38 -22.32
N ALA A 245 0.39 -4.56 -21.17
CA ALA A 245 -1.06 -4.55 -21.07
C ALA A 245 -1.68 -3.15 -21.16
N GLY A 246 -0.86 -2.09 -21.18
CA GLY A 246 -1.29 -0.70 -21.31
C GLY A 246 -1.85 -0.11 -20.01
N VAL A 247 -1.34 -0.55 -18.87
CA VAL A 247 -1.65 0.03 -17.56
C VAL A 247 -0.97 1.40 -17.42
N ASP A 248 -1.73 2.41 -17.00
CA ASP A 248 -1.24 3.77 -16.83
C ASP A 248 -0.76 4.06 -15.40
N CYS A 249 -1.23 3.29 -14.41
CA CYS A 249 -0.87 3.49 -13.01
C CYS A 249 -0.82 2.16 -12.25
N LEU A 250 0.25 1.95 -11.50
CA LEU A 250 0.49 0.82 -10.61
C LEU A 250 0.20 1.24 -9.17
N LYS A 251 -0.70 0.50 -8.51
CA LYS A 251 -1.12 0.82 -7.14
C LYS A 251 -0.61 -0.19 -6.13
N ILE A 252 0.03 0.30 -5.09
CA ILE A 252 0.46 -0.48 -3.93
C ILE A 252 -0.65 -0.44 -2.87
N GLU A 253 -1.16 -1.61 -2.44
CA GLU A 253 -2.04 -1.69 -1.25
C GLU A 253 -1.19 -1.76 0.01
N GLY A 254 -1.52 -0.93 1.00
CA GLY A 254 -0.73 -0.93 2.23
C GLY A 254 -1.08 0.21 3.21
N ARG A 255 -2.21 0.91 3.04
CA ARG A 255 -2.55 2.06 3.88
C ARG A 255 -2.60 1.75 5.38
N ALA A 256 -2.94 0.51 5.76
CA ALA A 256 -2.93 0.03 7.14
C ALA A 256 -1.58 -0.59 7.58
N LYS A 257 -0.59 -0.63 6.70
CA LYS A 257 0.77 -1.13 6.99
C LYS A 257 1.63 -0.03 7.65
N SER A 258 2.87 -0.35 8.02
CA SER A 258 3.82 0.60 8.62
C SER A 258 4.40 1.59 7.60
N GLY A 259 5.05 2.66 8.09
CA GLY A 259 5.85 3.57 7.25
C GLY A 259 7.00 2.86 6.55
N TYR A 260 7.65 1.93 7.23
CA TYR A 260 8.68 1.05 6.64
C TYR A 260 8.15 0.26 5.43
N TYR A 261 6.98 -0.36 5.55
CA TYR A 261 6.36 -1.06 4.42
C TYR A 261 6.12 -0.11 3.24
N ALA A 262 5.55 1.07 3.50
CA ALA A 262 5.31 2.05 2.44
C ALA A 262 6.61 2.49 1.77
N ALA A 263 7.67 2.74 2.55
CA ALA A 263 8.99 3.10 2.05
C ALA A 263 9.60 2.00 1.16
N ILE A 264 9.82 0.82 1.74
CA ILE A 264 10.56 -0.26 1.08
C ILE A 264 9.84 -0.76 -0.17
N VAL A 265 8.53 -0.99 -0.10
CA VAL A 265 7.78 -1.44 -1.28
C VAL A 265 7.76 -0.37 -2.36
N THR A 266 7.57 0.91 -2.01
CA THR A 266 7.61 2.01 -2.99
C THR A 266 8.99 2.10 -3.66
N GLY A 267 10.07 2.08 -2.86
CA GLY A 267 11.44 2.15 -3.38
C GLY A 267 11.78 0.98 -4.30
N ALA A 268 11.46 -0.24 -3.88
CA ALA A 268 11.68 -1.44 -4.69
C ALA A 268 10.96 -1.35 -6.05
N TYR A 269 9.65 -1.02 -6.03
CA TYR A 269 8.88 -0.84 -7.26
C TYR A 269 9.39 0.32 -8.10
N ARG A 270 9.85 1.42 -7.50
CA ARG A 270 10.42 2.57 -8.23
C ARG A 270 11.66 2.17 -9.02
N HIS A 271 12.63 1.53 -8.37
CA HIS A 271 13.87 1.10 -9.02
C HIS A 271 13.62 0.09 -10.13
N VAL A 272 12.83 -0.96 -9.85
CA VAL A 272 12.51 -1.98 -10.86
C VAL A 272 11.74 -1.38 -12.03
N LEU A 273 10.75 -0.51 -11.77
CA LEU A 273 9.97 0.14 -12.82
C LEU A 273 10.83 1.04 -13.71
N ASP A 274 11.78 1.76 -13.13
CA ASP A 274 12.68 2.65 -13.87
C ASP A 274 13.65 1.85 -14.75
N ASP A 275 14.16 0.72 -14.27
CA ASP A 275 15.02 -0.16 -15.05
C ASP A 275 14.27 -0.83 -16.20
N VAL A 276 13.09 -1.40 -15.91
CA VAL A 276 12.23 -2.04 -16.93
C VAL A 276 11.82 -1.03 -18.00
N ALA A 277 11.36 0.17 -17.59
CA ALA A 277 10.95 1.20 -18.53
C ALA A 277 12.10 1.69 -19.42
N ALA A 278 13.32 1.73 -18.89
CA ALA A 278 14.52 2.13 -19.62
C ALA A 278 15.17 0.95 -20.39
N GLY A 279 14.62 -0.26 -20.30
CA GLY A 279 15.19 -1.46 -20.91
C GLY A 279 16.54 -1.87 -20.30
N ARG A 280 16.82 -1.49 -19.06
CA ARG A 280 18.02 -1.86 -18.32
C ARG A 280 17.83 -3.19 -17.57
N PRO A 281 18.91 -3.94 -17.32
CA PRO A 281 18.86 -5.06 -16.38
C PRO A 281 18.43 -4.59 -14.99
N VAL A 282 17.47 -5.30 -14.38
CA VAL A 282 17.03 -5.03 -13.02
C VAL A 282 18.04 -5.56 -12.02
N ASP A 283 18.49 -4.74 -11.06
CA ASP A 283 19.31 -5.21 -9.93
C ASP A 283 18.44 -6.11 -9.02
N PRO A 284 18.81 -7.39 -8.82
CA PRO A 284 18.02 -8.33 -8.01
C PRO A 284 17.76 -7.84 -6.58
N VAL A 285 18.64 -7.02 -6.02
CA VAL A 285 18.48 -6.50 -4.64
C VAL A 285 17.13 -5.82 -4.44
N TRP A 286 16.63 -5.10 -5.44
CA TRP A 286 15.34 -4.42 -5.34
C TRP A 286 14.14 -5.37 -5.36
N ARG A 287 14.29 -6.53 -6.01
CA ARG A 287 13.28 -7.60 -5.96
C ARG A 287 13.23 -8.26 -4.59
N ASP A 288 14.40 -8.44 -3.97
CA ASP A 288 14.50 -9.05 -2.65
C ASP A 288 13.94 -8.14 -1.54
N GLU A 289 13.97 -6.82 -1.74
CA GLU A 289 13.46 -5.85 -0.77
C GLU A 289 11.98 -6.06 -0.37
N VAL A 290 11.15 -6.55 -1.27
CA VAL A 290 9.73 -6.80 -0.95
C VAL A 290 9.54 -7.98 0.00
N GLU A 291 10.53 -8.86 0.16
CA GLU A 291 10.55 -9.93 1.15
C GLU A 291 10.96 -9.44 2.54
N HIS A 292 11.59 -8.27 2.64
CA HIS A 292 12.08 -7.70 3.91
C HIS A 292 11.00 -6.92 4.67
N VAL A 293 9.78 -6.86 4.17
CA VAL A 293 8.63 -6.25 4.84
C VAL A 293 7.68 -7.32 5.41
N SER A 294 6.75 -6.91 6.28
CA SER A 294 5.73 -7.83 6.79
C SER A 294 4.71 -8.19 5.71
N HIS A 295 4.75 -9.41 5.22
CA HIS A 295 3.89 -9.91 4.15
C HIS A 295 3.39 -11.34 4.42
N ARG A 296 2.44 -11.82 3.63
CA ARG A 296 2.09 -13.24 3.51
C ARG A 296 2.74 -13.79 2.24
N HIS A 297 2.75 -15.10 2.08
CA HIS A 297 3.24 -15.70 0.83
C HIS A 297 2.69 -14.97 -0.38
N TYR A 298 3.57 -14.64 -1.31
CA TYR A 298 3.22 -13.90 -2.51
C TYR A 298 2.60 -14.78 -3.60
N SER A 299 1.81 -14.15 -4.44
CA SER A 299 1.30 -14.67 -5.70
C SER A 299 1.18 -13.52 -6.69
N THR A 300 1.00 -13.84 -7.96
CA THR A 300 0.72 -12.85 -9.00
C THR A 300 -0.76 -12.42 -9.06
N GLY A 301 -1.55 -12.72 -8.01
CA GLY A 301 -3.00 -12.51 -8.08
C GLY A 301 -3.62 -13.31 -9.23
N PHE A 302 -4.60 -12.74 -9.89
CA PHE A 302 -5.29 -13.36 -11.02
C PHE A 302 -4.64 -13.08 -12.39
N PHE A 303 -3.56 -12.33 -12.45
CA PHE A 303 -2.96 -11.91 -13.73
C PHE A 303 -2.58 -13.08 -14.65
N TYR A 304 -2.15 -14.20 -14.09
CA TYR A 304 -1.78 -15.42 -14.83
C TYR A 304 -2.68 -16.62 -14.54
N GLY A 305 -3.79 -16.41 -13.82
CA GLY A 305 -4.74 -17.46 -13.46
C GLY A 305 -5.13 -17.42 -11.99
N GLN A 306 -5.64 -18.52 -11.46
CA GLN A 306 -6.08 -18.60 -10.06
C GLN A 306 -4.88 -18.48 -9.10
N PRO A 307 -4.89 -17.53 -8.13
CA PRO A 307 -3.74 -17.27 -7.26
C PRO A 307 -3.49 -18.36 -6.20
N GLY A 308 -4.45 -19.29 -6.05
CA GLY A 308 -4.44 -20.24 -4.94
C GLY A 308 -4.59 -19.57 -3.56
N GLN A 309 -4.61 -20.40 -2.53
CA GLN A 309 -4.69 -19.97 -1.14
C GLN A 309 -3.49 -20.54 -0.37
N TYR A 310 -3.20 -19.98 0.80
CA TYR A 310 -2.19 -20.53 1.69
C TYR A 310 -2.86 -21.18 2.90
N TYR A 311 -2.69 -22.49 3.05
CA TYR A 311 -3.48 -23.30 3.97
C TYR A 311 -2.81 -23.53 5.33
N ASP A 312 -1.47 -23.45 5.40
CA ASP A 312 -0.74 -23.90 6.59
C ASP A 312 -0.96 -22.98 7.81
N ASN A 313 -1.02 -21.67 7.58
CA ASN A 313 -1.31 -20.70 8.64
C ASN A 313 -1.69 -19.33 8.09
N ALA A 314 -2.26 -18.46 8.96
CA ALA A 314 -2.61 -17.06 8.64
C ALA A 314 -1.51 -16.06 9.05
N ARG A 315 -0.32 -16.53 9.41
CA ARG A 315 0.74 -15.69 9.95
C ARG A 315 1.38 -14.86 8.84
N TYR A 316 1.84 -13.67 9.24
CA TYR A 316 2.72 -12.86 8.42
C TYR A 316 4.17 -13.34 8.58
N ILE A 317 4.89 -13.38 7.48
CA ILE A 317 6.35 -13.49 7.45
C ILE A 317 6.90 -12.15 7.93
N ARG A 318 7.83 -12.17 8.87
CA ARG A 318 8.43 -10.97 9.52
C ARG A 318 9.86 -11.28 9.91
N ASP A 319 10.67 -11.61 8.93
CA ASP A 319 12.06 -12.05 9.15
C ASP A 319 13.02 -10.88 9.29
N TRP A 320 12.52 -9.65 9.19
CA TRP A 320 13.30 -8.42 9.34
C TRP A 320 12.70 -7.48 10.37
N GLN A 321 13.58 -6.84 11.14
CA GLN A 321 13.21 -5.87 12.17
C GLN A 321 13.93 -4.54 11.92
N ILE A 322 13.16 -3.45 11.99
CA ILE A 322 13.73 -2.09 11.94
C ILE A 322 14.33 -1.77 13.30
N CYS A 323 15.58 -1.32 13.33
CA CYS A 323 16.30 -0.89 14.53
C CYS A 323 16.16 0.61 14.75
N ALA A 324 16.40 1.41 13.71
CA ALA A 324 16.36 2.86 13.79
C ALA A 324 15.99 3.51 12.44
N VAL A 325 15.59 4.77 12.48
CA VAL A 325 15.38 5.64 11.32
C VAL A 325 16.36 6.80 11.40
N VAL A 326 17.05 7.07 10.32
CA VAL A 326 17.91 8.24 10.17
C VAL A 326 17.05 9.49 10.04
N THR A 327 17.21 10.44 10.94
CA THR A 327 16.51 11.73 10.91
C THR A 327 17.33 12.81 10.23
N ASP A 328 18.66 12.69 10.32
CA ASP A 328 19.63 13.58 9.66
C ASP A 328 20.97 12.85 9.49
N CYS A 329 21.76 13.26 8.51
CA CYS A 329 23.11 12.73 8.31
C CYS A 329 23.99 13.79 7.64
N ASP A 330 25.13 14.10 8.24
CA ASP A 330 26.04 15.07 7.68
C ASP A 330 26.93 14.48 6.56
N ALA A 331 27.71 15.35 5.91
CA ALA A 331 28.60 14.97 4.82
C ALA A 331 29.74 14.01 5.26
N SER A 332 30.03 13.90 6.54
CA SER A 332 31.02 12.96 7.09
C SER A 332 30.45 11.57 7.38
N GLY A 333 29.11 11.41 7.26
CA GLY A 333 28.40 10.20 7.62
C GLY A 333 28.01 10.13 9.10
N LEU A 334 28.14 11.20 9.87
CA LEU A 334 27.60 11.23 11.23
C LEU A 334 26.08 11.36 11.15
N ALA A 335 25.40 10.26 11.46
CA ALA A 335 23.95 10.17 11.38
C ALA A 335 23.29 10.41 12.73
N THR A 336 22.22 11.17 12.76
CA THR A 336 21.28 11.28 13.87
C THR A 336 20.12 10.32 13.63
N LEU A 337 19.83 9.47 14.62
CA LEU A 337 18.89 8.37 14.49
C LEU A 337 17.82 8.42 15.58
N SER A 338 16.64 7.91 15.23
CA SER A 338 15.53 7.66 16.16
C SER A 338 15.33 6.16 16.32
N LEU A 339 15.46 5.65 17.54
CA LEU A 339 15.30 4.24 17.86
C LEU A 339 13.89 3.73 17.56
N ARG A 340 13.79 2.54 16.96
CA ARG A 340 12.53 1.80 16.79
C ARG A 340 12.53 0.48 17.58
N ASN A 341 13.61 -0.29 17.51
CA ASN A 341 13.81 -1.51 18.26
C ASN A 341 15.25 -1.62 18.74
N LYS A 342 15.48 -2.45 19.74
CA LYS A 342 16.78 -2.64 20.39
C LYS A 342 17.82 -3.22 19.44
N PHE A 343 19.03 -2.70 19.55
CA PHE A 343 20.26 -3.25 18.99
C PHE A 343 21.44 -2.71 19.81
N ALA A 344 22.63 -3.28 19.65
CA ALA A 344 23.83 -2.90 20.37
C ALA A 344 24.99 -2.61 19.43
N ALA A 345 25.98 -1.89 19.91
CA ALA A 345 27.26 -1.79 19.21
C ALA A 345 27.89 -3.19 19.06
N GLY A 346 28.34 -3.49 17.85
CA GLY A 346 28.82 -4.81 17.44
C GLY A 346 27.81 -5.65 16.69
N ASP A 347 26.52 -5.30 16.70
CA ASP A 347 25.51 -6.00 15.92
C ASP A 347 25.72 -5.76 14.41
N GLU A 348 25.43 -6.76 13.59
CA GLU A 348 25.37 -6.62 12.15
C GLU A 348 24.02 -6.01 11.74
N LEU A 349 24.07 -4.88 11.05
CA LEU A 349 22.89 -4.14 10.58
C LEU A 349 23.00 -3.90 9.08
N GLU A 350 21.86 -3.83 8.45
CA GLU A 350 21.74 -3.35 7.08
C GLU A 350 21.12 -1.95 7.05
N VAL A 351 21.71 -1.09 6.22
CA VAL A 351 21.23 0.27 5.96
C VAL A 351 20.56 0.32 4.61
N VAL A 352 19.34 0.83 4.55
CA VAL A 352 18.57 1.02 3.31
C VAL A 352 17.86 2.38 3.34
N GLY A 353 17.83 3.09 2.24
CA GLY A 353 17.26 4.45 2.20
C GLY A 353 16.75 4.85 0.82
N PRO A 354 16.17 6.06 0.71
CA PRO A 354 15.81 6.63 -0.58
C PRO A 354 17.03 6.61 -1.52
N ASP A 355 16.86 6.02 -2.71
CA ASP A 355 17.91 5.89 -3.73
C ASP A 355 19.24 5.29 -3.22
N THR A 356 19.20 4.61 -2.06
CA THR A 356 20.37 4.00 -1.43
C THR A 356 20.29 2.49 -1.55
N ARG A 357 21.20 1.89 -2.35
CA ARG A 357 21.31 0.44 -2.42
C ARG A 357 21.65 -0.11 -1.03
N PRO A 358 20.95 -1.14 -0.54
CA PRO A 358 21.20 -1.73 0.77
C PRO A 358 22.68 -2.14 0.96
N PHE A 359 23.24 -1.86 2.13
CA PHE A 359 24.60 -2.26 2.49
C PHE A 359 24.70 -2.61 3.98
N THR A 360 25.59 -3.54 4.30
CA THR A 360 25.80 -4.05 5.67
C THR A 360 26.85 -3.24 6.41
N ILE A 361 26.63 -3.03 7.70
CA ILE A 361 27.60 -2.43 8.63
C ILE A 361 27.67 -3.27 9.92
N THR A 362 28.78 -3.19 10.63
CA THR A 362 28.81 -3.53 12.05
C THR A 362 28.54 -2.25 12.84
N ALA A 363 27.50 -2.25 13.67
CA ALA A 363 27.11 -1.07 14.45
C ALA A 363 28.29 -0.55 15.30
N PRO A 364 28.79 0.65 15.07
CA PRO A 364 29.85 1.22 15.89
C PRO A 364 29.31 1.64 17.27
N MET A 365 30.19 2.07 18.15
CA MET A 365 29.79 2.76 19.38
C MET A 365 28.99 4.00 19.04
N MET A 366 27.81 4.13 19.65
CA MET A 366 26.91 5.26 19.49
C MET A 366 27.20 6.35 20.54
N THR A 367 26.57 7.50 20.37
CA THR A 367 26.66 8.61 21.31
C THR A 367 25.26 9.12 21.62
N ASP A 368 24.91 9.29 22.87
CA ASP A 368 23.63 9.85 23.32
C ASP A 368 23.54 11.37 23.13
N SER A 369 22.41 11.96 23.53
CA SER A 369 22.16 13.41 23.42
C SER A 369 23.11 14.27 24.30
N ASP A 370 23.73 13.68 25.31
CA ASP A 370 24.65 14.35 26.23
C ASP A 370 26.11 14.20 25.78
N GLY A 371 26.37 13.54 24.66
CA GLY A 371 27.69 13.30 24.10
C GLY A 371 28.42 12.12 24.78
N LEU A 372 27.73 11.28 25.55
CA LEU A 372 28.31 10.13 26.21
C LEU A 372 28.25 8.87 25.35
N PRO A 373 29.26 7.98 25.45
CA PRO A 373 29.22 6.70 24.73
C PRO A 373 28.03 5.86 25.13
N LEU A 374 27.32 5.34 24.09
CA LEU A 374 26.11 4.56 24.22
C LEU A 374 26.29 3.19 23.54
N GLN A 375 26.35 2.12 24.37
CA GLN A 375 26.50 0.76 23.88
C GLN A 375 25.19 0.21 23.29
N GLU A 376 24.06 0.53 23.92
CA GLU A 376 22.73 0.03 23.55
C GLU A 376 21.68 1.10 23.82
N PRO A 377 20.99 1.65 22.80
CA PRO A 377 19.86 2.55 23.01
C PRO A 377 18.64 1.75 23.51
N LYS A 378 17.97 2.24 24.57
CA LYS A 378 16.98 1.44 25.32
C LYS A 378 15.56 1.96 25.26
N THR A 379 15.39 3.27 25.06
CA THR A 379 14.06 3.90 25.12
C THR A 379 13.47 4.07 23.72
N PRO A 380 12.25 3.65 23.46
CA PRO A 380 11.59 3.89 22.18
C PRO A 380 11.66 5.37 21.77
N GLN A 381 11.96 5.62 20.49
CA GLN A 381 12.17 6.96 19.93
C GLN A 381 13.35 7.74 20.52
N MET A 382 14.24 7.09 21.30
CA MET A 382 15.49 7.70 21.74
C MET A 382 16.27 8.24 20.54
N VAL A 383 16.74 9.47 20.65
CA VAL A 383 17.61 10.09 19.65
C VAL A 383 19.06 9.87 20.06
N PHE A 384 19.89 9.45 19.14
CA PHE A 384 21.31 9.20 19.31
C PHE A 384 22.06 9.43 18.01
N THR A 385 23.38 9.51 18.06
CA THR A 385 24.22 9.63 16.87
C THR A 385 25.09 8.39 16.67
N MET A 386 25.39 8.10 15.41
CA MET A 386 26.22 6.98 15.00
C MET A 386 27.00 7.33 13.74
N GLN A 387 28.28 6.95 13.66
CA GLN A 387 29.09 7.13 12.46
C GLN A 387 28.77 6.03 11.45
N LEU A 388 28.27 6.41 10.28
CA LEU A 388 28.12 5.53 9.13
C LEU A 388 29.35 5.62 8.21
N PRO A 389 29.62 4.59 7.37
CA PRO A 389 30.76 4.58 6.47
C PRO A 389 30.70 5.66 5.38
N HIS A 390 29.51 6.08 5.02
CA HIS A 390 29.24 7.20 4.11
C HIS A 390 27.89 7.84 4.43
N PRO A 391 27.62 9.06 3.97
CA PRO A 391 26.34 9.73 4.17
C PRO A 391 25.17 8.95 3.55
N VAL A 392 24.03 8.98 4.23
CA VAL A 392 22.76 8.45 3.74
C VAL A 392 21.66 9.50 3.86
N PRO A 393 20.63 9.48 3.01
CA PRO A 393 19.53 10.43 3.12
C PRO A 393 18.75 10.27 4.43
N PRO A 394 18.13 11.35 4.95
CA PRO A 394 17.08 11.23 5.94
C PRO A 394 16.01 10.23 5.50
N LEU A 395 15.32 9.62 6.46
CA LEU A 395 14.34 8.54 6.27
C LEU A 395 14.95 7.20 5.81
N SER A 396 16.27 7.05 5.82
CA SER A 396 16.93 5.74 5.72
C SER A 396 16.69 4.93 6.99
N PHE A 397 16.66 3.61 6.85
CA PHE A 397 16.45 2.65 7.93
C PHE A 397 17.72 1.88 8.23
N LEU A 398 17.91 1.58 9.52
CA LEU A 398 18.78 0.51 9.99
C LEU A 398 17.89 -0.67 10.37
N ARG A 399 18.23 -1.86 9.87
CA ARG A 399 17.45 -3.08 10.11
C ARG A 399 18.37 -4.29 10.26
N HIS A 400 17.85 -5.37 10.79
CA HIS A 400 18.52 -6.67 10.81
C HIS A 400 17.53 -7.82 10.54
N ALA A 401 18.05 -8.92 10.06
CA ALA A 401 17.31 -10.17 9.99
C ALA A 401 17.07 -10.70 11.40
N VAL A 402 15.86 -11.19 11.68
CA VAL A 402 15.50 -11.82 12.96
C VAL A 402 15.16 -13.28 12.72
N ASP A 403 15.86 -14.16 13.42
CA ASP A 403 15.45 -15.56 13.51
C ASP A 403 14.23 -15.65 14.46
N LEU A 404 13.05 -15.64 13.89
CA LEU A 404 11.81 -15.85 14.63
C LEU A 404 11.61 -17.32 15.01
N GLY A 405 12.70 -18.10 15.12
CA GLY A 405 12.78 -19.51 15.42
C GLY A 405 11.42 -20.11 15.73
N GLY A 406 10.96 -21.03 14.95
CA GLY A 406 9.59 -21.57 14.86
C GLY A 406 8.85 -21.71 16.18
N LYS A 407 8.08 -20.67 16.54
CA LYS A 407 7.10 -20.70 17.65
C LYS A 407 5.70 -20.72 17.08
#